data_c06a3f331be4270980bcaa8761420211
#
_entry.id   c06a3f331be4270980bcaa8761420211
#
_cell.length_a   1.000
_cell.length_b   1.000
_cell.length_c   1.000
_cell.angle_alpha   90.00
_cell.angle_beta   90.00
_cell.angle_gamma   90.00
#
_symmetry.space_group_name_H-M   'P 1'
#
loop_
_entity.id
_entity.type
_entity.pdbx_description
1 polymer ?
#
loop_
_entity_poly.entity_id
_entity_poly.type
_entity_poly.pdbx_seq_one_letter_code
_entity_poly.pdbx_strand_id
1 'polypeptide(L)'
;VFQEIRETKALAYSAYANFTTPANKDEAHYVRAFVGTQADKMQSAIEAMMDIMNNMPQAEKQFNASIESVVKQIESERIIRSNIFWSYENAKRRGLTTDIRKDIYTNVTGMTLPELQQFVNDHIADNTYTIIVMGDKTKSDISYLQSIGEFKELTLEEIFGY
;
A
#
# COMPACT_ATOMS: atom_id res chain seq x y z
N VAL A 1 -9.24 1.37 1.97
CA VAL A 1 -8.69 2.72 2.24
C VAL A 1 -9.58 3.80 1.64
N PHE A 2 -9.74 3.86 0.32
CA PHE A 2 -10.50 4.90 -0.36
C PHE A 2 -11.93 5.05 0.17
N GLN A 3 -12.73 3.99 0.20
CA GLN A 3 -14.10 4.03 0.70
C GLN A 3 -14.16 4.49 2.17
N GLU A 4 -13.32 3.96 3.03
CA GLU A 4 -13.37 4.24 4.45
C GLU A 4 -12.94 5.68 4.76
N ILE A 5 -11.83 6.14 4.22
CA ILE A 5 -11.27 7.47 4.54
C ILE A 5 -11.99 8.59 3.80
N ARG A 6 -12.28 8.41 2.52
CA ARG A 6 -12.89 9.45 1.69
C ARG A 6 -14.40 9.47 1.79
N GLU A 7 -15.06 8.32 1.63
CA GLU A 7 -16.52 8.26 1.53
C GLU A 7 -17.20 8.18 2.89
N THR A 8 -16.71 7.32 3.77
CA THR A 8 -17.34 7.10 5.08
C THR A 8 -16.96 8.18 6.10
N LYS A 9 -15.66 8.49 6.23
CA LYS A 9 -15.16 9.45 7.22
C LYS A 9 -15.04 10.88 6.68
N ALA A 10 -15.15 11.11 5.37
CA ALA A 10 -15.00 12.40 4.70
C ALA A 10 -13.73 13.18 5.12
N LEU A 11 -12.62 12.45 5.39
CA LEU A 11 -11.38 13.00 5.90
C LEU A 11 -10.41 13.43 4.80
N ALA A 12 -10.61 12.96 3.56
CA ALA A 12 -9.62 13.15 2.50
C ALA A 12 -10.25 13.48 1.14
N TYR A 13 -9.51 14.24 0.34
CA TYR A 13 -9.79 14.44 -1.09
C TYR A 13 -9.32 13.25 -1.91
N SER A 14 -8.20 12.65 -1.50
CA SER A 14 -7.61 11.49 -2.14
C SER A 14 -6.99 10.58 -1.08
N ALA A 15 -7.21 9.27 -1.21
CA ALA A 15 -6.60 8.27 -0.35
C ALA A 15 -6.35 6.99 -1.15
N TYR A 16 -5.16 6.41 -0.99
CA TYR A 16 -4.84 5.10 -1.56
C TYR A 16 -3.79 4.38 -0.72
N ALA A 17 -3.69 3.08 -0.92
CA ALA A 17 -2.59 2.27 -0.42
C ALA A 17 -2.14 1.28 -1.49
N ASN A 18 -0.85 1.02 -1.55
CA ASN A 18 -0.27 0.01 -2.44
C ASN A 18 0.72 -0.86 -1.67
N PHE A 19 0.75 -2.12 -2.05
CA PHE A 19 1.81 -3.06 -1.70
C PHE A 19 2.82 -3.08 -2.85
N THR A 20 4.09 -2.81 -2.54
CA THR A 20 5.14 -2.74 -3.54
C THR A 20 6.03 -3.96 -3.47
N THR A 21 6.10 -4.68 -4.58
CA THR A 21 7.02 -5.80 -4.77
C THR A 21 8.34 -5.28 -5.32
N PRO A 22 9.48 -5.62 -4.74
CA PRO A 22 10.78 -5.16 -5.20
C PRO A 22 11.16 -5.73 -6.57
N ALA A 23 12.12 -5.09 -7.22
CA ALA A 23 12.65 -5.55 -8.50
C ALA A 23 13.58 -6.76 -8.35
N ASN A 24 14.30 -6.86 -7.23
CA ASN A 24 15.27 -7.91 -6.95
C ASN A 24 14.84 -8.73 -5.73
N LYS A 25 15.30 -10.00 -5.69
CA LYS A 25 14.92 -10.98 -4.66
C LYS A 25 15.24 -10.52 -3.23
N ASP A 26 16.37 -9.86 -3.03
CA ASP A 26 16.89 -9.54 -1.70
C ASP A 26 16.45 -8.15 -1.18
N GLU A 27 15.62 -7.46 -1.94
CA GLU A 27 15.04 -6.18 -1.55
C GLU A 27 13.74 -6.37 -0.77
N ALA A 28 13.47 -5.48 0.17
CA ALA A 28 12.27 -5.55 1.00
C ALA A 28 10.99 -5.17 0.23
N HIS A 29 9.91 -5.88 0.52
CA HIS A 29 8.57 -5.43 0.18
C HIS A 29 8.16 -4.29 1.11
N TYR A 30 7.34 -3.36 0.64
CA TYR A 30 6.81 -2.32 1.51
C TYR A 30 5.39 -1.89 1.15
N VAL A 31 4.66 -1.46 2.15
CA VAL A 31 3.35 -0.83 2.02
C VAL A 31 3.53 0.68 2.01
N ARG A 32 2.86 1.34 1.09
CA ARG A 32 2.75 2.79 1.05
C ARG A 32 1.28 3.18 1.07
N ALA A 33 0.93 4.05 2.00
CA ALA A 33 -0.38 4.67 2.05
C ALA A 33 -0.26 6.19 1.88
N PHE A 34 -1.25 6.81 1.25
CA PHE A 34 -1.30 8.24 1.02
C PHE A 34 -2.69 8.78 1.38
N VAL A 35 -2.72 9.92 2.03
CA VAL A 35 -3.94 10.67 2.32
C VAL A 35 -3.71 12.15 2.01
N GLY A 36 -4.47 12.68 1.04
CA GLY A 36 -4.54 14.12 0.77
C GLY A 36 -5.70 14.74 1.55
N THR A 37 -5.41 15.52 2.58
CA THR A 37 -6.39 16.09 3.49
C THR A 37 -6.15 17.56 3.77
N GLN A 38 -7.05 18.20 4.51
CA GLN A 38 -6.85 19.55 5.05
C GLN A 38 -5.92 19.49 6.28
N ALA A 39 -5.14 20.55 6.50
CA ALA A 39 -4.17 20.57 7.59
C ALA A 39 -4.80 20.39 8.99
N ASP A 40 -5.98 20.94 9.20
CA ASP A 40 -6.76 20.81 10.44
C ASP A 40 -7.33 19.39 10.66
N LYS A 41 -7.35 18.54 9.64
CA LYS A 41 -7.78 17.15 9.70
C LYS A 41 -6.61 16.14 9.70
N MET A 42 -5.37 16.62 9.74
CA MET A 42 -4.18 15.79 9.63
C MET A 42 -4.16 14.67 10.68
N GLN A 43 -4.37 14.99 11.96
CA GLN A 43 -4.42 14.01 13.04
C GLN A 43 -5.46 12.92 12.75
N SER A 44 -6.71 13.30 12.50
CA SER A 44 -7.78 12.34 12.21
C SER A 44 -7.50 11.47 10.99
N ALA A 45 -6.82 12.02 9.98
CA ALA A 45 -6.44 11.28 8.77
C ALA A 45 -5.34 10.26 9.04
N ILE A 46 -4.34 10.60 9.86
CA ILE A 46 -3.28 9.67 10.31
C ILE A 46 -3.90 8.56 11.13
N GLU A 47 -4.69 8.89 12.14
CA GLU A 47 -5.36 7.91 13.01
C GLU A 47 -6.25 6.95 12.22
N ALA A 48 -7.04 7.47 11.28
CA ALA A 48 -7.90 6.66 10.43
C ALA A 48 -7.11 5.73 9.50
N MET A 49 -5.97 6.18 8.99
CA MET A 49 -5.10 5.33 8.15
C MET A 49 -4.44 4.23 8.98
N MET A 50 -3.92 4.57 10.15
CA MET A 50 -3.31 3.60 11.08
C MET A 50 -4.35 2.57 11.55
N ASP A 51 -5.58 3.00 11.84
CA ASP A 51 -6.67 2.09 12.19
C ASP A 51 -6.94 1.07 11.07
N ILE A 52 -7.04 1.51 9.81
CA ILE A 52 -7.25 0.60 8.68
C ILE A 52 -6.07 -0.36 8.45
N MET A 53 -4.85 0.10 8.71
CA MET A 53 -3.65 -0.73 8.53
C MET A 53 -3.52 -1.78 9.64
N ASN A 54 -3.96 -1.46 10.85
CA ASN A 54 -3.95 -2.38 11.98
C ASN A 54 -5.20 -3.26 12.05
N ASN A 55 -6.34 -2.75 11.57
CA ASN A 55 -7.64 -3.42 11.62
C ASN A 55 -8.23 -3.53 10.22
N MET A 56 -7.87 -4.58 9.49
CA MET A 56 -8.39 -4.79 8.14
C MET A 56 -9.93 -4.93 8.17
N PRO A 57 -10.69 -4.07 7.42
CA PRO A 57 -12.13 -4.17 7.35
C PRO A 57 -12.61 -5.51 6.78
N GLN A 58 -13.69 -6.07 7.35
CA GLN A 58 -14.37 -7.26 6.86
C GLN A 58 -15.21 -6.94 5.62
N ALA A 59 -14.54 -6.82 4.48
CA ALA A 59 -15.12 -6.34 3.23
C ALA A 59 -15.23 -7.47 2.19
N GLU A 60 -16.02 -8.50 2.48
CA GLU A 60 -16.14 -9.71 1.65
C GLU A 60 -16.49 -9.42 0.19
N LYS A 61 -17.42 -8.48 -0.05
CA LYS A 61 -17.81 -8.10 -1.42
C LYS A 61 -16.64 -7.50 -2.19
N GLN A 62 -15.84 -6.63 -1.57
CA GLN A 62 -14.66 -6.01 -2.16
C GLN A 62 -13.54 -7.04 -2.37
N PHE A 63 -13.37 -7.95 -1.42
CA PHE A 63 -12.42 -9.06 -1.54
C PHE A 63 -12.75 -9.91 -2.78
N ASN A 64 -13.99 -10.40 -2.90
CA ASN A 64 -14.41 -11.23 -4.02
C ASN A 64 -14.26 -10.48 -5.37
N ALA A 65 -14.64 -9.21 -5.44
CA ALA A 65 -14.44 -8.38 -6.62
C ALA A 65 -12.95 -8.20 -6.98
N SER A 66 -12.07 -8.13 -5.99
CA SER A 66 -10.62 -8.05 -6.20
C SER A 66 -10.05 -9.35 -6.75
N ILE A 67 -10.46 -10.50 -6.22
CA ILE A 67 -10.08 -11.83 -6.75
C ILE A 67 -10.49 -11.94 -8.22
N GLU A 68 -11.77 -11.65 -8.55
CA GLU A 68 -12.22 -11.67 -9.94
C GLU A 68 -11.43 -10.72 -10.84
N SER A 69 -11.09 -9.54 -10.35
CA SER A 69 -10.31 -8.55 -11.11
C SER A 69 -8.91 -9.07 -11.45
N VAL A 70 -8.22 -9.67 -10.46
CA VAL A 70 -6.88 -10.26 -10.68
C VAL A 70 -6.93 -11.41 -11.67
N VAL A 71 -7.90 -12.32 -11.52
CA VAL A 71 -8.10 -13.45 -12.44
C VAL A 71 -8.33 -12.95 -13.87
N LYS A 72 -9.29 -12.03 -14.06
CA LYS A 72 -9.60 -11.45 -15.37
C LYS A 72 -8.42 -10.70 -15.99
N GLN A 73 -7.64 -10.00 -15.18
CA GLN A 73 -6.42 -9.33 -15.65
C GLN A 73 -5.43 -10.34 -16.21
N ILE A 74 -5.15 -11.44 -15.49
CA ILE A 74 -4.23 -12.48 -15.96
C ILE A 74 -4.75 -13.16 -17.21
N GLU A 75 -6.04 -13.49 -17.27
CA GLU A 75 -6.68 -14.16 -18.42
C GLU A 75 -6.71 -13.29 -19.69
N SER A 76 -6.84 -11.98 -19.54
CA SER A 76 -6.89 -11.03 -20.66
C SER A 76 -5.53 -10.51 -21.11
N GLU A 77 -4.50 -10.65 -20.27
CA GLU A 77 -3.17 -10.12 -20.56
C GLU A 77 -2.49 -10.91 -21.69
N ARG A 78 -2.07 -10.19 -22.74
CA ARG A 78 -1.29 -10.76 -23.84
C ARG A 78 0.18 -10.46 -23.67
N ILE A 79 0.99 -11.51 -23.62
CA ILE A 79 2.44 -11.37 -23.71
C ILE A 79 2.82 -11.20 -25.19
N ILE A 80 3.22 -10.01 -25.57
CA ILE A 80 3.80 -9.75 -26.88
C ILE A 80 5.27 -10.18 -26.91
N ARG A 81 5.76 -10.56 -28.09
CA ARG A 81 7.13 -11.10 -28.24
C ARG A 81 8.22 -10.22 -27.66
N SER A 82 8.11 -8.90 -27.78
CA SER A 82 9.06 -7.94 -27.19
C SER A 82 9.12 -7.98 -25.67
N ASN A 83 8.04 -8.41 -25.01
CA ASN A 83 7.97 -8.44 -23.55
C ASN A 83 8.41 -9.78 -22.96
N ILE A 84 8.53 -10.85 -23.76
CA ILE A 84 8.94 -12.18 -23.26
C ILE A 84 10.31 -12.11 -22.60
N PHE A 85 11.28 -11.45 -23.25
CA PHE A 85 12.63 -11.29 -22.71
C PHE A 85 12.60 -10.55 -21.34
N TRP A 86 11.89 -9.43 -21.26
CA TRP A 86 11.81 -8.64 -20.05
C TRP A 86 11.06 -9.35 -18.93
N SER A 87 10.02 -10.11 -19.27
CA SER A 87 9.29 -10.94 -18.29
C SER A 87 10.20 -12.02 -17.70
N TYR A 88 11.01 -12.66 -18.54
CA TYR A 88 12.00 -13.65 -18.11
C TYR A 88 13.09 -13.05 -17.21
N GLU A 89 13.70 -11.91 -17.62
CA GLU A 89 14.71 -11.24 -16.83
C GLU A 89 14.17 -10.73 -15.48
N ASN A 90 12.94 -10.22 -15.45
CA ASN A 90 12.30 -9.80 -14.22
C ASN A 90 12.02 -10.98 -13.27
N ALA A 91 11.57 -12.11 -13.79
CA ALA A 91 11.38 -13.33 -13.01
C ALA A 91 12.72 -13.79 -12.42
N LYS A 92 13.77 -13.84 -13.22
CA LYS A 92 15.12 -14.23 -12.79
C LYS A 92 15.68 -13.33 -11.69
N ARG A 93 15.56 -12.00 -11.82
CA ARG A 93 15.98 -11.03 -10.78
C ARG A 93 15.27 -11.28 -9.43
N ARG A 94 14.03 -11.74 -9.46
CA ARG A 94 13.25 -12.11 -8.28
C ARG A 94 13.52 -13.54 -7.78
N GLY A 95 14.43 -14.27 -8.42
CA GLY A 95 14.75 -15.65 -8.08
C GLY A 95 13.67 -16.65 -8.46
N LEU A 96 12.77 -16.27 -9.39
CA LEU A 96 11.71 -17.14 -9.88
C LEU A 96 12.20 -17.94 -11.10
N THR A 97 11.75 -19.19 -11.23
CA THR A 97 12.05 -20.08 -12.35
C THR A 97 10.92 -20.15 -13.37
N THR A 98 9.76 -19.61 -13.03
CA THR A 98 8.53 -19.62 -13.83
C THR A 98 7.91 -18.23 -13.88
N ASP A 99 6.94 -18.05 -14.76
CA ASP A 99 6.12 -16.85 -14.79
C ASP A 99 5.26 -16.74 -13.52
N ILE A 100 5.46 -15.70 -12.75
CA ILE A 100 4.77 -15.47 -11.46
C ILE A 100 3.24 -15.48 -11.60
N ARG A 101 2.69 -15.15 -12.78
CA ARG A 101 1.25 -15.13 -13.01
C ARG A 101 0.61 -16.51 -12.83
N LYS A 102 1.36 -17.58 -13.13
CA LYS A 102 0.89 -18.95 -12.87
C LYS A 102 0.64 -19.18 -11.39
N ASP A 103 1.59 -18.77 -10.56
CA ASP A 103 1.51 -18.97 -9.11
C ASP A 103 0.42 -18.03 -8.50
N ILE A 104 0.34 -16.79 -8.98
CA ILE A 104 -0.73 -15.86 -8.58
C ILE A 104 -2.09 -16.43 -8.94
N TYR A 105 -2.31 -16.88 -10.18
CA TYR A 105 -3.58 -17.44 -10.63
C TYR A 105 -4.01 -18.64 -9.79
N THR A 106 -3.09 -19.57 -9.56
CA THR A 106 -3.35 -20.78 -8.79
C THR A 106 -3.73 -20.47 -7.33
N ASN A 107 -3.02 -19.53 -6.70
CA ASN A 107 -3.24 -19.22 -5.30
C ASN A 107 -4.46 -18.30 -5.09
N VAL A 108 -4.65 -17.32 -5.97
CA VAL A 108 -5.73 -16.33 -5.85
C VAL A 108 -7.11 -16.96 -6.00
N THR A 109 -7.28 -17.94 -6.92
CA THR A 109 -8.57 -18.59 -7.14
C THR A 109 -9.09 -19.37 -5.93
N GLY A 110 -8.20 -19.82 -5.05
CA GLY A 110 -8.55 -20.53 -3.82
C GLY A 110 -8.44 -19.71 -2.54
N MET A 111 -8.01 -18.44 -2.64
CA MET A 111 -7.78 -17.58 -1.47
C MET A 111 -9.08 -17.22 -0.77
N THR A 112 -9.04 -17.20 0.55
CA THR A 112 -10.16 -16.80 1.41
C THR A 112 -9.88 -15.47 2.11
N LEU A 113 -10.93 -14.75 2.52
CA LEU A 113 -10.77 -13.51 3.28
C LEU A 113 -10.02 -13.71 4.60
N PRO A 114 -10.25 -14.79 5.38
CA PRO A 114 -9.43 -15.06 6.57
C PRO A 114 -7.94 -15.24 6.29
N GLU A 115 -7.54 -15.86 5.18
CA GLU A 115 -6.12 -15.98 4.80
C GLU A 115 -5.50 -14.63 4.48
N LEU A 116 -6.23 -13.75 3.78
CA LEU A 116 -5.78 -12.38 3.55
C LEU A 116 -5.65 -11.60 4.86
N GLN A 117 -6.60 -11.77 5.79
CA GLN A 117 -6.52 -11.15 7.12
C GLN A 117 -5.33 -11.65 7.92
N GLN A 118 -5.06 -12.94 7.89
CA GLN A 118 -3.88 -13.50 8.54
C GLN A 118 -2.60 -12.88 7.97
N PHE A 119 -2.50 -12.75 6.63
CA PHE A 119 -1.36 -12.09 5.99
C PHE A 119 -1.21 -10.64 6.46
N VAL A 120 -2.31 -9.88 6.55
CA VAL A 120 -2.28 -8.49 7.05
C VAL A 120 -1.81 -8.43 8.51
N ASN A 121 -2.29 -9.32 9.36
CA ASN A 121 -1.90 -9.39 10.76
C ASN A 121 -0.41 -9.76 10.92
N ASP A 122 0.10 -10.69 10.11
CA ASP A 122 1.47 -11.18 10.23
C ASP A 122 2.51 -10.20 9.65
N HIS A 123 2.11 -9.37 8.68
CA HIS A 123 3.09 -8.60 7.87
C HIS A 123 2.83 -7.08 7.82
N ILE A 124 1.64 -6.62 8.17
CA ILE A 124 1.27 -5.21 8.04
C ILE A 124 0.86 -4.62 9.39
N ALA A 125 -0.09 -5.25 10.10
CA ALA A 125 -0.58 -4.73 11.36
C ALA A 125 0.54 -4.61 12.41
N ASP A 126 0.39 -3.63 13.30
CA ASP A 126 1.30 -3.36 14.44
C ASP A 126 2.78 -3.16 14.07
N ASN A 127 3.07 -2.88 12.81
CA ASN A 127 4.42 -2.52 12.38
C ASN A 127 4.73 -1.05 12.68
N THR A 128 6.02 -0.74 12.76
CA THR A 128 6.50 0.65 12.84
C THR A 128 6.48 1.28 11.45
N TYR A 129 5.79 2.41 11.32
CA TYR A 129 5.68 3.15 10.06
C TYR A 129 6.42 4.48 10.11
N THR A 130 7.02 4.87 8.99
CA THR A 130 7.50 6.23 8.77
C THR A 130 6.36 7.06 8.20
N ILE A 131 5.98 8.11 8.91
CA ILE A 131 4.93 9.05 8.50
C ILE A 131 5.61 10.29 7.93
N ILE A 132 5.30 10.62 6.68
CA ILE A 132 5.79 11.82 6.00
C ILE A 132 4.61 12.77 5.83
N VAL A 133 4.75 13.97 6.37
CA VAL A 133 3.74 15.03 6.27
C VAL A 133 4.30 16.18 5.43
N MET A 134 3.54 16.61 4.44
CA MET A 134 3.86 17.77 3.62
C MET A 134 2.66 18.74 3.66
N GLY A 135 2.90 19.97 4.10
CA GLY A 135 1.83 20.97 4.22
C GLY A 135 2.29 22.24 4.89
N ASP A 136 1.33 23.11 5.17
CA ASP A 136 1.55 24.37 5.90
C ASP A 136 1.78 24.08 7.39
N LYS A 137 3.02 24.27 7.84
CA LYS A 137 3.42 24.05 9.23
C LYS A 137 2.58 24.87 10.23
N THR A 138 2.15 26.06 9.84
CA THR A 138 1.40 26.95 10.75
C THR A 138 -0.04 26.48 11.01
N LYS A 139 -0.53 25.54 10.17
CA LYS A 139 -1.87 24.97 10.24
C LYS A 139 -1.87 23.50 10.69
N SER A 140 -0.69 22.91 10.82
CA SER A 140 -0.52 21.51 11.18
C SER A 140 -0.25 21.39 12.68
N ASP A 141 -0.82 20.38 13.33
CA ASP A 141 -0.54 20.07 14.74
C ASP A 141 0.79 19.35 14.88
N ILE A 142 1.86 20.13 15.05
CA ILE A 142 3.23 19.59 15.23
C ILE A 142 3.34 18.85 16.58
N SER A 143 2.62 19.29 17.61
CA SER A 143 2.65 18.64 18.93
C SER A 143 2.12 17.21 18.85
N TYR A 144 1.07 16.99 18.04
CA TYR A 144 0.56 15.65 17.76
C TYR A 144 1.62 14.78 17.07
N LEU A 145 2.29 15.29 16.03
CA LEU A 145 3.35 14.54 15.34
C LEU A 145 4.49 14.14 16.26
N GLN A 146 4.90 15.04 17.15
CA GLN A 146 5.91 14.77 18.19
C GLN A 146 5.46 13.74 19.22
N SER A 147 4.16 13.61 19.45
CA SER A 147 3.62 12.66 20.43
C SER A 147 3.55 11.21 19.91
N ILE A 148 3.51 11.01 18.58
CA ILE A 148 3.35 9.68 17.97
C ILE A 148 4.67 9.02 17.56
N GLY A 149 5.81 9.74 17.63
CA GLY A 149 7.11 9.18 17.27
C GLY A 149 8.24 10.19 17.27
N GLU A 150 9.41 9.75 16.84
CA GLU A 150 10.53 10.64 16.59
C GLU A 150 10.22 11.60 15.45
N PHE A 151 10.28 12.90 15.74
CA PHE A 151 9.95 13.95 14.79
C PHE A 151 11.21 14.61 14.22
N LYS A 152 11.28 14.69 12.89
CA LYS A 152 12.31 15.47 12.20
C LYS A 152 11.65 16.38 11.16
N GLU A 153 11.94 17.67 11.23
CA GLU A 153 11.60 18.63 10.19
C GLU A 153 12.72 18.61 9.11
N LEU A 154 12.33 18.48 7.85
CA LEU A 154 13.26 18.47 6.72
C LEU A 154 13.20 19.83 6.00
N THR A 155 14.36 20.40 5.71
CA THR A 155 14.48 21.58 4.88
C THR A 155 14.47 21.22 3.40
N LEU A 156 14.20 22.19 2.52
CA LEU A 156 14.28 21.98 1.08
C LEU A 156 15.70 21.58 0.64
N GLU A 157 16.72 22.13 1.31
CA GLU A 157 18.13 21.77 1.05
C GLU A 157 18.40 20.31 1.41
N GLU A 158 17.90 19.81 2.54
CA GLU A 158 18.04 18.38 2.91
C GLU A 158 17.33 17.45 1.92
N ILE A 159 16.19 17.88 1.34
CA ILE A 159 15.41 17.06 0.40
C ILE A 159 16.01 17.07 -1.00
N PHE A 160 16.42 18.23 -1.49
CA PHE A 160 16.81 18.41 -2.90
C PHE A 160 18.32 18.59 -3.11
N GLY A 161 19.10 18.80 -2.05
CA GLY A 161 20.57 18.93 -2.11
C GLY A 161 21.09 20.27 -2.67
N TYR A 162 20.25 21.32 -2.70
CA TYR A 162 20.62 22.69 -3.14
C TYR A 162 19.89 23.77 -2.37
#